data_660ad7dc7781828795d4468e36a264da
#
_entry.id   660ad7dc7781828795d4468e36a264da
#
_cell.length_a   1.000
_cell.length_b   1.000
_cell.length_c   1.000
_cell.angle_alpha   90.00
_cell.angle_beta   90.00
_cell.angle_gamma   90.00
#
_symmetry.space_group_name_H-M   'P 1'
#
loop_
_entity.id
_entity.type
_entity.pdbx_description
1 polymer ?
#
loop_
_entity_poly.entity_id
_entity_poly.type
_entity_poly.pdbx_seq_one_letter_code
_entity_poly.pdbx_strand_id
1 'polypeptide(L)'
;MFEIRIHGRAGQGAKTIAQLFAEVNLAVGKFVQAFPSYGPAREGAAMNAFVRIDDQPIKLHSDIKKPDAVLVIDPLLVETENVTQGLKKNGIIIINSNASSDSFKKKLGNNFRIYTVPASHIALKFFKKDIPNTVLLGALVKATKIICLDELLKGTKEKFAKKLSPQLVEANLKSIQEGYNFLKIS
;
A
#
# COMPACT_ATOMS: atom_id res chain seq x y z
N MET A 1 -17.68 3.72 -0.61
CA MET A 1 -16.44 3.98 0.17
C MET A 1 -15.56 2.75 0.15
N PHE A 2 -14.31 2.87 -0.21
CA PHE A 2 -13.28 1.84 -0.19
C PHE A 2 -12.25 2.15 0.89
N GLU A 3 -11.91 1.18 1.72
CA GLU A 3 -11.07 1.35 2.91
C GLU A 3 -9.84 0.47 2.83
N ILE A 4 -8.67 1.06 3.10
CA ILE A 4 -7.37 0.38 3.03
C ILE A 4 -6.67 0.54 4.38
N ARG A 5 -6.10 -0.55 4.89
CA ARG A 5 -5.19 -0.55 6.03
C ARG A 5 -3.81 -0.99 5.60
N ILE A 6 -2.81 -0.21 5.93
CA ILE A 6 -1.41 -0.45 5.59
C ILE A 6 -0.66 -0.76 6.87
N HIS A 7 -0.12 -1.97 6.96
CA HIS A 7 0.73 -2.41 8.06
C HIS A 7 2.20 -2.20 7.69
N GLY A 8 2.94 -1.58 8.58
CA GLY A 8 4.37 -1.36 8.43
C GLY A 8 5.01 -1.08 9.79
N ARG A 9 6.32 -0.80 9.79
CA ARG A 9 7.01 -0.27 10.96
C ARG A 9 7.28 1.22 10.77
N ALA A 10 7.44 1.93 11.90
CA ALA A 10 7.84 3.33 11.87
C ALA A 10 9.15 3.48 11.06
N GLY A 11 9.16 4.39 10.07
CA GLY A 11 10.28 4.58 9.13
C GLY A 11 10.14 3.84 7.79
N GLN A 12 9.30 2.82 7.64
CA GLN A 12 9.13 2.08 6.37
C GLN A 12 8.24 2.78 5.33
N GLY A 13 7.71 3.97 5.61
CA GLY A 13 6.98 4.78 4.64
C GLY A 13 5.50 4.44 4.49
N ALA A 14 4.87 3.71 5.42
CA ALA A 14 3.42 3.43 5.38
C ALA A 14 2.58 4.72 5.32
N LYS A 15 2.90 5.73 6.14
CA LYS A 15 2.27 7.05 6.09
C LYS A 15 2.46 7.72 4.73
N THR A 16 3.67 7.64 4.17
CA THR A 16 4.02 8.29 2.90
C THR A 16 3.18 7.76 1.75
N ILE A 17 3.05 6.43 1.63
CA ILE A 17 2.24 5.85 0.55
C ILE A 17 0.75 6.05 0.78
N ALA A 18 0.28 6.03 2.03
CA ALA A 18 -1.11 6.37 2.33
C ALA A 18 -1.46 7.79 1.86
N GLN A 19 -0.61 8.76 2.19
CA GLN A 19 -0.79 10.15 1.77
C GLN A 19 -0.67 10.32 0.26
N LEU A 20 0.34 9.69 -0.38
CA LEU A 20 0.50 9.76 -1.83
C LEU A 20 -0.74 9.20 -2.53
N PHE A 21 -1.22 8.04 -2.10
CA PHE A 21 -2.38 7.39 -2.71
C PHE A 21 -3.65 8.22 -2.54
N ALA A 22 -3.87 8.81 -1.36
CA ALA A 22 -4.99 9.71 -1.12
C ALA A 22 -4.92 10.96 -2.02
N GLU A 23 -3.76 11.63 -2.11
CA GLU A 23 -3.60 12.83 -2.92
C GLU A 23 -3.81 12.58 -4.42
N VAL A 24 -3.35 11.43 -4.93
CA VAL A 24 -3.59 11.06 -6.34
C VAL A 24 -5.09 10.83 -6.57
N ASN A 25 -5.78 10.14 -5.66
CA ASN A 25 -7.23 9.93 -5.77
C ASN A 25 -8.02 11.26 -5.65
N LEU A 26 -7.56 12.18 -4.80
CA LEU A 26 -8.15 13.52 -4.72
C LEU A 26 -8.01 14.29 -6.04
N ALA A 27 -6.85 14.19 -6.70
CA ALA A 27 -6.60 14.86 -7.98
C ALA A 27 -7.49 14.37 -9.12
N VAL A 28 -8.03 13.14 -9.03
CA VAL A 28 -9.00 12.59 -9.98
C VAL A 28 -10.47 12.75 -9.51
N GLY A 29 -10.71 13.62 -8.52
CA GLY A 29 -12.05 14.04 -8.09
C GLY A 29 -12.70 13.15 -7.02
N LYS A 30 -11.95 12.25 -6.37
CA LYS A 30 -12.46 11.46 -5.24
C LYS A 30 -12.36 12.23 -3.93
N PHE A 31 -13.24 11.91 -2.98
CA PHE A 31 -13.09 12.30 -1.58
C PHE A 31 -12.19 11.30 -0.88
N VAL A 32 -11.22 11.80 -0.09
CA VAL A 32 -10.19 10.97 0.52
C VAL A 32 -9.92 11.35 1.96
N GLN A 33 -9.50 10.37 2.76
CA GLN A 33 -8.86 10.57 4.06
C GLN A 33 -7.64 9.65 4.14
N ALA A 34 -6.52 10.18 4.62
CA ALA A 34 -5.32 9.38 4.92
C ALA A 34 -4.76 9.81 6.27
N PHE A 35 -4.58 8.87 7.17
CA PHE A 35 -4.08 9.15 8.50
C PHE A 35 -3.29 7.95 9.06
N PRO A 36 -2.23 8.19 9.85
CA PRO A 36 -1.53 7.13 10.58
C PRO A 36 -2.25 6.82 11.89
N SER A 37 -2.11 5.57 12.34
CA SER A 37 -2.39 5.16 13.71
C SER A 37 -1.10 4.58 14.29
N TYR A 38 -0.54 5.31 15.24
CA TYR A 38 0.68 4.88 15.92
C TYR A 38 0.30 4.06 17.15
N GLY A 39 0.88 2.87 17.28
CA GLY A 39 0.92 2.16 18.56
C GLY A 39 1.81 2.90 19.58
N PRO A 40 2.10 2.30 20.77
CA PRO A 40 3.02 2.90 21.74
C PRO A 40 4.35 3.18 21.06
N ALA A 41 4.61 4.46 20.81
CA ALA A 41 5.57 4.96 19.84
C ALA A 41 7.03 4.71 20.23
N ARG A 42 7.69 3.80 19.52
CA ARG A 42 9.15 3.74 19.41
C ARG A 42 9.51 3.52 17.94
N GLU A 43 10.68 4.01 17.53
CA GLU A 43 11.24 3.74 16.21
C GLU A 43 11.27 2.22 15.95
N GLY A 44 10.81 1.78 14.78
CA GLY A 44 10.68 0.35 14.45
C GLY A 44 9.44 -0.36 15.01
N ALA A 45 8.61 0.30 15.82
CA ALA A 45 7.35 -0.28 16.29
C ALA A 45 6.34 -0.49 15.14
N ALA A 46 5.50 -1.52 15.26
CA ALA A 46 4.40 -1.73 14.34
C ALA A 46 3.46 -0.52 14.33
N MET A 47 3.05 -0.10 13.15
CA MET A 47 2.12 1.00 12.94
C MET A 47 1.17 0.69 11.81
N ASN A 48 -0.01 1.29 11.85
CA ASN A 48 -0.95 1.27 10.76
C ASN A 48 -1.05 2.65 10.10
N ALA A 49 -1.29 2.66 8.80
CA ALA A 49 -1.78 3.83 8.10
C ALA A 49 -3.08 3.45 7.38
N PHE A 50 -3.99 4.39 7.31
CA PHE A 50 -5.32 4.19 6.77
C PHE A 50 -5.57 5.11 5.59
N VAL A 51 -6.33 4.60 4.60
CA VAL A 51 -6.84 5.40 3.48
C VAL A 51 -8.31 5.08 3.28
N ARG A 52 -9.14 6.12 3.17
CA ARG A 52 -10.53 6.05 2.71
C ARG A 52 -10.66 6.79 1.39
N ILE A 53 -11.40 6.21 0.48
CA ILE A 53 -11.68 6.77 -0.85
C ILE A 53 -13.17 6.58 -1.13
N ASP A 54 -13.84 7.65 -1.54
CA ASP A 54 -15.27 7.61 -1.89
C ASP A 54 -15.57 8.61 -3.01
N ASP A 55 -16.73 8.44 -3.63
CA ASP A 55 -17.31 9.39 -4.58
C ASP A 55 -18.15 10.48 -3.86
N GLN A 56 -18.36 10.33 -2.57
CA GLN A 56 -19.12 11.25 -1.72
C GLN A 56 -18.27 11.75 -0.53
N PRO A 57 -18.59 12.90 0.06
CA PRO A 57 -17.87 13.43 1.21
C PRO A 57 -17.80 12.46 2.38
N ILE A 58 -16.59 12.23 2.89
CA ILE A 58 -16.33 11.29 3.99
C ILE A 58 -16.48 12.03 5.32
N LYS A 59 -17.47 11.61 6.12
CA LYS A 59 -17.76 12.20 7.44
C LYS A 59 -17.22 11.37 8.62
N LEU A 60 -16.61 10.20 8.35
CA LEU A 60 -16.08 9.32 9.39
C LEU A 60 -14.71 9.81 9.86
N HIS A 61 -14.46 9.76 11.18
CA HIS A 61 -13.18 10.15 11.79
C HIS A 61 -12.54 9.04 12.65
N SER A 62 -13.12 7.83 12.64
CA SER A 62 -12.61 6.68 13.39
C SER A 62 -11.61 5.86 12.58
N ASP A 63 -10.82 5.01 13.26
CA ASP A 63 -9.97 4.02 12.60
C ASP A 63 -10.78 3.07 11.70
N ILE A 64 -10.11 2.55 10.67
CA ILE A 64 -10.71 1.58 9.75
C ILE A 64 -10.74 0.20 10.41
N LYS A 65 -11.94 -0.25 10.76
CA LYS A 65 -12.17 -1.56 11.40
C LYS A 65 -12.49 -2.67 10.41
N LYS A 66 -13.04 -2.33 9.23
CA LYS A 66 -13.46 -3.31 8.21
C LYS A 66 -12.89 -2.96 6.83
N PRO A 67 -11.55 -3.09 6.64
CA PRO A 67 -10.92 -2.71 5.37
C PRO A 67 -11.38 -3.61 4.22
N ASP A 68 -11.35 -3.06 3.00
CA ASP A 68 -11.51 -3.78 1.73
C ASP A 68 -10.17 -4.37 1.27
N ALA A 69 -9.07 -3.68 1.59
CA ALA A 69 -7.73 -4.12 1.27
C ALA A 69 -6.76 -3.90 2.43
N VAL A 70 -5.80 -4.79 2.53
CA VAL A 70 -4.67 -4.72 3.48
C VAL A 70 -3.38 -4.78 2.70
N LEU A 71 -2.45 -3.87 3.01
CA LEU A 71 -1.10 -3.84 2.48
C LEU A 71 -0.11 -4.10 3.62
N VAL A 72 0.80 -5.06 3.46
CA VAL A 72 1.79 -5.42 4.48
C VAL A 72 3.18 -5.12 3.94
N ILE A 73 3.81 -4.06 4.47
CA ILE A 73 5.16 -3.63 4.06
C ILE A 73 6.22 -4.55 4.66
N ASP A 74 6.09 -4.87 5.95
CA ASP A 74 6.98 -5.79 6.64
C ASP A 74 6.30 -7.15 6.79
N PRO A 75 6.78 -8.21 6.09
CA PRO A 75 6.15 -9.53 6.13
C PRO A 75 6.16 -10.16 7.54
N LEU A 76 7.06 -9.76 8.42
CA LEU A 76 7.08 -10.25 9.81
C LEU A 76 5.84 -9.83 10.60
N LEU A 77 5.14 -8.77 10.17
CA LEU A 77 3.89 -8.37 10.80
C LEU A 77 2.75 -9.37 10.58
N VAL A 78 2.85 -10.25 9.59
CA VAL A 78 1.91 -11.38 9.43
C VAL A 78 2.03 -12.36 10.59
N GLU A 79 3.20 -12.42 11.25
CA GLU A 79 3.47 -13.29 12.40
C GLU A 79 3.05 -12.65 13.73
N THR A 80 3.29 -11.35 13.85
CA THR A 80 3.20 -10.62 15.12
C THR A 80 1.93 -9.83 15.29
N GLU A 81 1.20 -9.56 14.19
CA GLU A 81 -0.01 -8.76 14.16
C GLU A 81 -1.17 -9.52 13.53
N ASN A 82 -2.39 -9.22 13.93
CA ASN A 82 -3.57 -9.75 13.24
C ASN A 82 -3.89 -8.90 12.01
N VAL A 83 -3.08 -9.06 10.94
CA VAL A 83 -3.23 -8.26 9.71
C VAL A 83 -4.56 -8.48 9.00
N THR A 84 -5.29 -9.56 9.28
CA THR A 84 -6.60 -9.86 8.71
C THR A 84 -7.77 -9.36 9.55
N GLN A 85 -7.51 -8.78 10.73
CA GLN A 85 -8.58 -8.35 11.63
C GLN A 85 -9.59 -7.45 10.90
N GLY A 86 -10.84 -7.89 10.85
CA GLY A 86 -11.94 -7.17 10.23
C GLY A 86 -11.91 -7.06 8.71
N LEU A 87 -10.91 -7.63 8.02
CA LEU A 87 -10.88 -7.64 6.56
C LEU A 87 -12.14 -8.31 6.00
N LYS A 88 -12.78 -7.63 5.05
CA LYS A 88 -14.02 -8.13 4.43
C LYS A 88 -13.80 -9.47 3.73
N LYS A 89 -14.85 -10.27 3.61
CA LYS A 89 -14.82 -11.50 2.79
C LYS A 89 -14.42 -11.16 1.35
N ASN A 90 -13.52 -11.95 0.77
CA ASN A 90 -12.90 -11.66 -0.54
C ASN A 90 -12.08 -10.36 -0.58
N GLY A 91 -11.75 -9.80 0.58
CA GLY A 91 -10.84 -8.66 0.68
C GLY A 91 -9.44 -8.99 0.12
N ILE A 92 -8.71 -7.95 -0.21
CA ILE A 92 -7.39 -8.07 -0.83
C ILE A 92 -6.31 -7.98 0.25
N ILE A 93 -5.31 -8.86 0.18
CA ILE A 93 -4.08 -8.74 0.98
C ILE A 93 -2.90 -8.72 0.01
N ILE A 94 -2.06 -7.69 0.13
CA ILE A 94 -0.80 -7.60 -0.62
C ILE A 94 0.35 -7.62 0.39
N ILE A 95 1.29 -8.52 0.22
CA ILE A 95 2.40 -8.73 1.16
C ILE A 95 3.73 -8.55 0.42
N ASN A 96 4.62 -7.75 1.00
CA ASN A 96 6.01 -7.67 0.54
C ASN A 96 6.72 -8.97 0.88
N SER A 97 6.84 -9.88 -0.07
CA SER A 97 7.50 -11.17 0.15
C SER A 97 7.94 -11.82 -1.15
N ASN A 98 9.06 -12.56 -1.09
CA ASN A 98 9.50 -13.47 -2.16
C ASN A 98 8.79 -14.83 -2.12
N ALA A 99 8.10 -15.15 -1.02
CA ALA A 99 7.37 -16.40 -0.87
C ALA A 99 6.08 -16.38 -1.71
N SER A 100 5.61 -17.57 -2.07
CA SER A 100 4.35 -17.71 -2.82
C SER A 100 3.14 -17.29 -1.97
N SER A 101 2.06 -16.84 -2.61
CA SER A 101 0.80 -16.53 -1.93
C SER A 101 0.23 -17.75 -1.17
N ASP A 102 0.49 -18.96 -1.64
CA ASP A 102 -0.01 -20.19 -1.02
C ASP A 102 0.59 -20.45 0.36
N SER A 103 1.83 -20.03 0.60
CA SER A 103 2.43 -20.11 1.93
C SER A 103 1.68 -19.25 2.96
N PHE A 104 1.15 -18.10 2.52
CA PHE A 104 0.36 -17.20 3.35
C PHE A 104 -1.10 -17.64 3.48
N LYS A 105 -1.68 -18.32 2.46
CA LYS A 105 -3.04 -18.88 2.54
C LYS A 105 -3.18 -19.90 3.67
N LYS A 106 -2.16 -20.73 3.89
CA LYS A 106 -2.13 -21.70 5.00
C LYS A 106 -2.28 -21.04 6.36
N LYS A 107 -1.78 -19.80 6.50
CA LYS A 107 -1.77 -19.05 7.75
C LYS A 107 -2.95 -18.09 7.90
N LEU A 108 -3.26 -17.36 6.85
CA LEU A 108 -4.28 -16.31 6.86
C LEU A 108 -5.69 -16.82 6.47
N GLY A 109 -5.76 -18.06 5.97
CA GLY A 109 -7.00 -18.67 5.48
C GLY A 109 -7.28 -18.37 4.00
N ASN A 110 -8.30 -19.03 3.45
CA ASN A 110 -8.66 -18.98 2.04
C ASN A 110 -9.78 -17.97 1.71
N ASN A 111 -10.21 -17.19 2.70
CA ASN A 111 -11.32 -16.24 2.55
C ASN A 111 -10.92 -14.92 1.89
N PHE A 112 -9.64 -14.77 1.53
CA PHE A 112 -9.05 -13.53 1.03
C PHE A 112 -8.33 -13.75 -0.29
N ARG A 113 -8.22 -12.70 -1.09
CA ARG A 113 -7.35 -12.66 -2.28
C ARG A 113 -5.96 -12.23 -1.84
N ILE A 114 -5.04 -13.20 -1.72
CA ILE A 114 -3.69 -12.96 -1.21
C ILE A 114 -2.72 -12.87 -2.38
N TYR A 115 -1.97 -11.80 -2.42
CA TYR A 115 -0.93 -11.53 -3.40
C TYR A 115 0.40 -11.27 -2.70
N THR A 116 1.48 -11.75 -3.27
CA THR A 116 2.84 -11.46 -2.82
C THR A 116 3.61 -10.73 -3.90
N VAL A 117 4.41 -9.77 -3.49
CA VAL A 117 5.27 -8.97 -4.37
C VAL A 117 6.64 -8.86 -3.71
N PRO A 118 7.75 -9.21 -4.39
CA PRO A 118 9.10 -9.07 -3.87
C PRO A 118 9.55 -7.60 -3.89
N ALA A 119 8.78 -6.74 -3.20
CA ALA A 119 8.90 -5.30 -3.34
C ALA A 119 10.24 -4.76 -2.82
N SER A 120 10.80 -5.35 -1.76
CA SER A 120 12.15 -5.03 -1.29
C SER A 120 13.21 -5.34 -2.35
N HIS A 121 13.11 -6.50 -3.00
CA HIS A 121 14.05 -6.87 -4.07
C HIS A 121 13.93 -5.92 -5.27
N ILE A 122 12.72 -5.56 -5.67
CA ILE A 122 12.47 -4.60 -6.75
C ILE A 122 13.01 -3.22 -6.37
N ALA A 123 12.76 -2.75 -5.14
CA ALA A 123 13.21 -1.45 -4.67
C ALA A 123 14.74 -1.32 -4.69
N LEU A 124 15.47 -2.38 -4.33
CA LEU A 124 16.94 -2.40 -4.37
C LEU A 124 17.49 -2.14 -5.77
N LYS A 125 16.80 -2.55 -6.84
CA LYS A 125 17.22 -2.28 -8.23
C LYS A 125 17.22 -0.78 -8.55
N PHE A 126 16.20 -0.07 -8.06
CA PHE A 126 15.98 1.35 -8.39
C PHE A 126 16.63 2.32 -7.40
N PHE A 127 16.60 1.99 -6.10
CA PHE A 127 17.00 2.92 -5.04
C PHE A 127 18.32 2.56 -4.38
N LYS A 128 18.86 1.34 -4.59
CA LYS A 128 20.00 0.78 -3.84
C LYS A 128 19.72 0.75 -2.32
N LYS A 129 18.45 0.83 -1.93
CA LYS A 129 17.95 0.83 -0.55
C LYS A 129 16.65 0.05 -0.51
N ASP A 130 16.34 -0.54 0.63
CA ASP A 130 15.08 -1.24 0.86
C ASP A 130 13.95 -0.22 1.16
N ILE A 131 13.34 0.27 0.09
CA ILE A 131 12.23 1.23 0.13
C ILE A 131 11.07 0.66 -0.71
N PRO A 132 10.36 -0.40 -0.24
CA PRO A 132 9.39 -1.14 -1.04
C PRO A 132 8.06 -0.43 -1.26
N ASN A 133 7.84 0.70 -0.62
CA ASN A 133 6.55 1.37 -0.51
C ASN A 133 5.92 1.73 -1.87
N THR A 134 6.66 2.33 -2.81
CA THR A 134 6.11 2.70 -4.13
C THR A 134 5.89 1.49 -5.04
N VAL A 135 6.71 0.45 -4.91
CA VAL A 135 6.48 -0.84 -5.60
C VAL A 135 5.14 -1.44 -5.17
N LEU A 136 4.89 -1.49 -3.86
CA LEU A 136 3.64 -2.00 -3.29
C LEU A 136 2.43 -1.16 -3.68
N LEU A 137 2.61 0.16 -3.85
CA LEU A 137 1.55 1.04 -4.33
C LEU A 137 1.13 0.70 -5.77
N GLY A 138 2.08 0.39 -6.64
CA GLY A 138 1.79 -0.13 -8.00
C GLY A 138 0.97 -1.42 -7.98
N ALA A 139 1.37 -2.37 -7.13
CA ALA A 139 0.63 -3.61 -6.94
C ALA A 139 -0.78 -3.38 -6.36
N LEU A 140 -0.93 -2.43 -5.43
CA LEU A 140 -2.22 -2.07 -4.85
C LEU A 140 -3.19 -1.55 -5.92
N VAL A 141 -2.73 -0.66 -6.80
CA VAL A 141 -3.56 -0.13 -7.90
C VAL A 141 -3.95 -1.24 -8.86
N LYS A 142 -3.04 -2.16 -9.19
CA LYS A 142 -3.34 -3.33 -10.02
C LYS A 142 -4.43 -4.21 -9.41
N ALA A 143 -4.33 -4.49 -8.11
CA ALA A 143 -5.25 -5.38 -7.42
C ALA A 143 -6.62 -4.76 -7.17
N THR A 144 -6.68 -3.46 -6.88
CA THR A 144 -7.92 -2.76 -6.48
C THR A 144 -8.64 -2.10 -7.63
N LYS A 145 -7.92 -1.67 -8.68
CA LYS A 145 -8.46 -0.93 -9.84
C LYS A 145 -9.22 0.35 -9.46
N ILE A 146 -8.88 0.97 -8.32
CA ILE A 146 -9.54 2.20 -7.83
C ILE A 146 -9.23 3.38 -8.75
N ILE A 147 -8.00 3.44 -9.23
CA ILE A 147 -7.53 4.38 -10.26
C ILE A 147 -6.75 3.61 -11.32
N CYS A 148 -6.52 4.22 -12.47
CA CYS A 148 -5.64 3.62 -13.48
C CYS A 148 -4.15 3.88 -13.15
N LEU A 149 -3.26 3.11 -13.79
CA LEU A 149 -1.82 3.25 -13.60
C LEU A 149 -1.33 4.64 -14.01
N ASP A 150 -1.84 5.17 -15.13
CA ASP A 150 -1.42 6.48 -15.66
C ASP A 150 -1.75 7.62 -14.70
N GLU A 151 -2.92 7.57 -14.05
CA GLU A 151 -3.31 8.53 -13.00
C GLU A 151 -2.34 8.46 -11.81
N LEU A 152 -2.00 7.24 -11.37
CA LEU A 152 -1.03 7.05 -10.30
C LEU A 152 0.35 7.61 -10.67
N LEU A 153 0.87 7.29 -11.86
CA LEU A 153 2.17 7.77 -12.33
C LEU A 153 2.20 9.29 -12.47
N LYS A 154 1.16 9.87 -13.09
CA LYS A 154 1.04 11.34 -13.23
C LYS A 154 1.03 12.04 -11.88
N GLY A 155 0.16 11.66 -10.97
CA GLY A 155 0.06 12.29 -9.65
C GLY A 155 1.33 12.10 -8.80
N THR A 156 1.97 10.92 -8.90
CA THR A 156 3.26 10.68 -8.23
C THR A 156 4.34 11.60 -8.78
N LYS A 157 4.44 11.75 -10.10
CA LYS A 157 5.40 12.65 -10.75
C LYS A 157 5.21 14.08 -10.28
N GLU A 158 3.98 14.61 -10.32
CA GLU A 158 3.65 15.98 -9.90
C GLU A 158 4.00 16.24 -8.43
N LYS A 159 3.74 15.27 -7.55
CA LYS A 159 4.05 15.39 -6.12
C LYS A 159 5.55 15.33 -5.86
N PHE A 160 6.23 14.35 -6.43
CA PHE A 160 7.62 14.10 -6.11
C PHE A 160 8.57 15.08 -6.81
N ALA A 161 8.20 15.63 -7.97
CA ALA A 161 8.98 16.67 -8.65
C ALA A 161 9.20 17.95 -7.79
N LYS A 162 8.32 18.18 -6.81
CA LYS A 162 8.46 19.31 -5.87
C LYS A 162 9.48 19.07 -4.76
N LYS A 163 9.94 17.82 -4.55
CA LYS A 163 10.71 17.44 -3.36
C LYS A 163 11.93 16.57 -3.66
N LEU A 164 11.97 15.93 -4.81
CA LEU A 164 13.01 14.94 -5.17
C LEU A 164 13.73 15.37 -6.45
N SER A 165 14.96 14.89 -6.60
CA SER A 165 15.69 15.04 -7.86
C SER A 165 14.97 14.32 -9.00
N PRO A 166 15.17 14.76 -10.28
CA PRO A 166 14.57 14.09 -11.44
C PRO A 166 14.87 12.60 -11.50
N GLN A 167 16.07 12.18 -11.11
CA GLN A 167 16.50 10.78 -11.09
C GLN A 167 15.70 9.96 -10.08
N LEU A 168 15.46 10.53 -8.87
CA LEU A 168 14.66 9.87 -7.85
C LEU A 168 13.17 9.84 -8.21
N VAL A 169 12.66 10.86 -8.89
CA VAL A 169 11.29 10.84 -9.43
C VAL A 169 11.15 9.69 -10.41
N GLU A 170 12.05 9.58 -11.39
CA GLU A 170 12.03 8.52 -12.39
C GLU A 170 12.14 7.12 -11.75
N ALA A 171 13.03 6.96 -10.77
CA ALA A 171 13.16 5.71 -10.03
C ALA A 171 11.83 5.30 -9.33
N ASN A 172 11.12 6.26 -8.74
CA ASN A 172 9.82 6.00 -8.12
C ASN A 172 8.76 5.59 -9.17
N LEU A 173 8.70 6.27 -10.31
CA LEU A 173 7.75 5.93 -11.37
C LEU A 173 8.01 4.51 -11.92
N LYS A 174 9.28 4.17 -12.19
CA LYS A 174 9.66 2.83 -12.62
C LYS A 174 9.35 1.76 -11.59
N SER A 175 9.58 2.05 -10.31
CA SER A 175 9.28 1.11 -9.22
C SER A 175 7.78 0.84 -9.08
N ILE A 176 6.92 1.86 -9.24
CA ILE A 176 5.46 1.72 -9.28
C ILE A 176 5.06 0.81 -10.46
N GLN A 177 5.60 1.10 -11.65
CA GLN A 177 5.28 0.34 -12.86
C GLN A 177 5.70 -1.12 -12.76
N GLU A 178 6.88 -1.38 -12.18
CA GLU A 178 7.36 -2.75 -11.96
C GLU A 178 6.46 -3.50 -10.97
N GLY A 179 6.06 -2.87 -9.86
CA GLY A 179 5.12 -3.45 -8.90
C GLY A 179 3.75 -3.75 -9.50
N TYR A 180 3.25 -2.86 -10.36
CA TYR A 180 2.00 -3.06 -11.09
C TYR A 180 2.09 -4.23 -12.07
N ASN A 181 3.18 -4.33 -12.84
CA ASN A 181 3.37 -5.35 -13.86
C ASN A 181 3.68 -6.73 -13.24
N PHE A 182 4.35 -6.75 -12.09
CA PHE A 182 4.67 -8.00 -11.39
C PHE A 182 3.42 -8.74 -10.95
N LEU A 183 2.39 -8.03 -10.52
CA LEU A 183 1.18 -8.65 -9.99
C LEU A 183 0.34 -9.26 -11.12
N LYS A 184 0.26 -10.60 -11.12
CA LYS A 184 -0.66 -11.34 -12.00
C LYS A 184 -1.98 -11.53 -11.25
N ILE A 185 -3.04 -10.96 -11.79
CA ILE A 185 -4.42 -11.16 -11.29
C ILE A 185 -5.02 -12.26 -12.16
N SER A 186 -5.27 -13.42 -11.58
CA SER A 186 -6.06 -14.49 -12.19
C SER A 186 -7.55 -14.18 -12.09
#